data_48f4d1054b1fe7314fbae8f4db023fae
#
_entry.id   48f4d1054b1fe7314fbae8f4db023fae
#
_cell.length_a   1.000
_cell.length_b   1.000
_cell.length_c   1.000
_cell.angle_alpha   90.00
_cell.angle_beta   90.00
_cell.angle_gamma   90.00
#
_symmetry.space_group_name_H-M   'P 1'
#
loop_
_entity.id
_entity.type
_entity.pdbx_description
1 polymer ?
#
loop_
_entity_poly.entity_id
_entity_poly.type
_entity_poly.pdbx_seq_one_letter_code
_entity_poly.pdbx_strand_id
1 'polypeptide(L)'
;SGNGNGVNISGNITDGVISGSATGNGAGVDISGDSTLNNTIVNGNGVNGSGVDISGNLSNSGNSTVTGNASGNGNGVNISGSITDGVISGSATGNGAGVDISGDSTLINTTVNGNGTDGSGVDISGNLTNSGNTTVTGNASGNGNGVNISGNITDGVISGSATGNGSGVDISGDSTLNNTIVNGNGVNGSGVDISGNLTNSGNSTVTGNASGNGNGVNISGNITDGVISGSATGNGAGVDISGDSTLINTTVNG
;
A
#
# COMPACT_ATOMS: atom_id res chain seq x y z
N SER A 1 20.15 6.68 -21.41
CA SER A 1 20.85 6.00 -20.32
C SER A 1 21.55 7.05 -19.44
N GLY A 2 21.11 7.20 -18.22
CA GLY A 2 21.63 8.18 -17.26
C GLY A 2 20.71 8.19 -16.04
N ASN A 3 21.00 9.10 -15.08
CA ASN A 3 20.19 9.23 -13.87
C ASN A 3 18.99 10.19 -14.02
N GLY A 4 18.72 10.66 -15.23
CA GLY A 4 17.58 11.54 -15.50
C GLY A 4 16.27 10.76 -15.68
N ASN A 5 15.15 11.46 -15.45
CA ASN A 5 13.83 10.91 -15.67
C ASN A 5 13.56 10.73 -17.18
N GLY A 6 12.73 9.75 -17.51
CA GLY A 6 12.30 9.54 -18.89
C GLY A 6 11.36 10.64 -19.39
N VAL A 7 10.38 11.01 -18.56
CA VAL A 7 9.43 12.10 -18.83
C VAL A 7 9.17 12.86 -17.53
N ASN A 8 9.09 14.19 -17.62
CA ASN A 8 8.65 15.05 -16.52
C ASN A 8 7.31 15.70 -16.88
N ILE A 9 6.37 15.67 -15.95
CA ILE A 9 5.03 16.27 -16.10
C ILE A 9 4.86 17.30 -14.98
N SER A 10 4.55 18.53 -15.33
CA SER A 10 4.26 19.60 -14.38
C SER A 10 3.06 20.47 -14.79
N GLY A 11 2.12 19.90 -15.54
CA GLY A 11 0.98 20.62 -16.05
C GLY A 11 -0.15 19.69 -16.49
N ASN A 12 -1.14 20.24 -17.17
CA ASN A 12 -2.36 19.53 -17.54
C ASN A 12 -2.20 18.78 -18.85
N ILE A 13 -2.70 17.57 -18.91
CA ILE A 13 -2.68 16.71 -20.09
C ILE A 13 -4.07 16.16 -20.34
N THR A 14 -4.53 16.30 -21.57
CA THR A 14 -5.84 15.82 -21.99
C THR A 14 -5.70 14.89 -23.20
N ASP A 15 -6.39 13.76 -23.15
CA ASP A 15 -6.49 12.78 -24.23
C ASP A 15 -5.12 12.35 -24.75
N GLY A 16 -4.39 11.58 -23.97
CA GLY A 16 -3.05 11.20 -24.36
C GLY A 16 -2.53 9.90 -23.75
N VAL A 17 -1.42 9.44 -24.29
CA VAL A 17 -0.63 8.36 -23.71
C VAL A 17 0.79 8.88 -23.51
N ILE A 18 1.26 8.80 -22.27
CA ILE A 18 2.60 9.20 -21.88
C ILE A 18 3.36 7.95 -21.48
N SER A 19 4.53 7.76 -22.07
CA SER A 19 5.39 6.64 -21.72
C SER A 19 6.81 7.13 -21.48
N GLY A 20 7.36 6.82 -20.32
CA GLY A 20 8.71 7.18 -19.91
C GLY A 20 9.50 5.94 -19.47
N SER A 21 10.80 5.96 -19.72
CA SER A 21 11.71 4.90 -19.27
C SER A 21 13.03 5.48 -18.80
N ALA A 22 13.48 5.03 -17.64
CA ALA A 22 14.79 5.36 -17.09
C ALA A 22 15.57 4.07 -16.78
N THR A 23 16.82 4.02 -17.21
CA THR A 23 17.70 2.85 -16.98
C THR A 23 18.68 3.07 -15.84
N GLY A 24 18.74 4.26 -15.28
CA GLY A 24 19.52 4.63 -14.09
C GLY A 24 18.63 4.81 -12.86
N ASN A 25 18.99 5.79 -12.03
CA ASN A 25 18.28 6.07 -10.77
C ASN A 25 17.09 7.05 -10.92
N GLY A 26 16.86 7.60 -12.11
CA GLY A 26 15.69 8.47 -12.36
C GLY A 26 14.41 7.67 -12.52
N ALA A 27 13.27 8.33 -12.37
CA ALA A 27 11.97 7.73 -12.61
C ALA A 27 11.68 7.56 -14.11
N GLY A 28 10.89 6.56 -14.48
CA GLY A 28 10.37 6.47 -15.84
C GLY A 28 9.53 7.70 -16.18
N VAL A 29 8.58 8.04 -15.34
CA VAL A 29 7.80 9.29 -15.41
C VAL A 29 7.83 9.97 -14.05
N ASP A 30 8.06 11.28 -14.03
CA ASP A 30 8.03 12.12 -12.84
C ASP A 30 6.87 13.12 -12.98
N ILE A 31 5.97 13.14 -12.01
CA ILE A 31 4.85 14.07 -11.91
C ILE A 31 5.09 14.93 -10.67
N SER A 32 5.90 15.99 -10.83
CA SER A 32 6.41 16.77 -9.70
C SER A 32 5.69 18.09 -9.43
N GLY A 33 4.89 18.56 -10.36
CA GLY A 33 4.05 19.73 -10.17
C GLY A 33 2.57 19.36 -10.05
N ASP A 34 1.76 20.31 -9.60
CA ASP A 34 0.31 20.13 -9.60
C ASP A 34 -0.18 19.89 -11.03
N SER A 35 -0.75 18.74 -11.28
CA SER A 35 -1.08 18.28 -12.62
C SER A 35 -2.51 17.74 -12.70
N THR A 36 -3.12 17.91 -13.88
CA THR A 36 -4.42 17.31 -14.18
C THR A 36 -4.27 16.35 -15.37
N LEU A 37 -4.72 15.12 -15.20
CA LEU A 37 -4.80 14.13 -16.27
C LEU A 37 -6.27 13.87 -16.59
N ASN A 38 -6.65 14.09 -17.84
CA ASN A 38 -8.02 13.83 -18.31
C ASN A 38 -7.97 12.83 -19.47
N ASN A 39 -8.63 11.70 -19.33
CA ASN A 39 -8.59 10.59 -20.29
C ASN A 39 -7.13 10.23 -20.68
N THR A 40 -6.21 10.23 -19.74
CA THR A 40 -4.77 10.10 -20.01
C THR A 40 -4.21 8.83 -19.38
N ILE A 41 -3.43 8.11 -20.16
CA ILE A 41 -2.71 6.91 -19.69
C ILE A 41 -1.24 7.29 -19.49
N VAL A 42 -0.73 7.06 -18.28
CA VAL A 42 0.70 7.27 -17.95
C VAL A 42 1.35 5.91 -17.67
N ASN A 43 2.44 5.62 -18.37
CA ASN A 43 3.23 4.41 -18.17
C ASN A 43 4.69 4.77 -17.90
N GLY A 44 5.19 4.43 -16.73
CA GLY A 44 6.58 4.65 -16.36
C GLY A 44 7.33 3.34 -16.12
N ASN A 45 8.55 3.25 -16.62
CA ASN A 45 9.42 2.10 -16.37
C ASN A 45 10.76 2.57 -15.82
N GLY A 46 11.09 2.14 -14.61
CA GLY A 46 12.37 2.38 -13.95
C GLY A 46 13.18 1.08 -13.81
N VAL A 47 14.49 1.19 -13.81
CA VAL A 47 15.35 0.03 -13.48
C VAL A 47 15.75 0.12 -12.00
N ASN A 48 16.49 1.14 -11.59
CA ASN A 48 16.85 1.36 -10.18
C ASN A 48 16.06 2.50 -9.54
N GLY A 49 15.53 3.42 -10.34
CA GLY A 49 14.55 4.41 -9.91
C GLY A 49 13.12 3.90 -10.06
N SER A 50 12.17 4.66 -9.61
CA SER A 50 10.76 4.28 -9.67
C SER A 50 10.22 4.24 -11.10
N GLY A 51 9.18 3.44 -11.33
CA GLY A 51 8.44 3.49 -12.58
C GLY A 51 7.81 4.87 -12.75
N VAL A 52 7.01 5.29 -11.78
CA VAL A 52 6.41 6.63 -11.72
C VAL A 52 6.67 7.24 -10.34
N ASP A 53 6.99 8.51 -10.31
CA ASP A 53 7.12 9.31 -9.09
C ASP A 53 6.09 10.43 -9.12
N ILE A 54 5.24 10.51 -8.08
CA ILE A 54 4.19 11.51 -7.95
C ILE A 54 4.46 12.30 -6.67
N SER A 55 5.10 13.46 -6.81
CA SER A 55 5.41 14.34 -5.68
C SER A 55 4.54 15.61 -5.64
N GLY A 56 3.79 15.89 -6.71
CA GLY A 56 2.80 16.95 -6.75
C GLY A 56 1.37 16.44 -6.52
N ASN A 57 0.41 17.35 -6.47
CA ASN A 57 -1.00 16.98 -6.43
C ASN A 57 -1.46 16.55 -7.82
N LEU A 58 -2.09 15.40 -7.90
CA LEU A 58 -2.58 14.83 -9.15
C LEU A 58 -4.10 14.74 -9.14
N SER A 59 -4.73 15.46 -10.04
CA SER A 59 -6.17 15.36 -10.29
C SER A 59 -6.41 14.55 -11.55
N ASN A 60 -7.02 13.39 -11.41
CA ASN A 60 -7.42 12.56 -12.55
C ASN A 60 -8.90 12.77 -12.87
N SER A 61 -9.24 12.60 -14.12
CA SER A 61 -10.64 12.60 -14.56
C SER A 61 -10.82 11.70 -15.78
N GLY A 62 -12.05 11.36 -16.08
CA GLY A 62 -12.34 10.40 -17.13
C GLY A 62 -11.77 9.02 -16.78
N ASN A 63 -11.14 8.37 -17.74
CA ASN A 63 -10.53 7.05 -17.58
C ASN A 63 -9.00 7.14 -17.39
N SER A 64 -8.52 8.12 -16.62
CA SER A 64 -7.08 8.28 -16.41
C SER A 64 -6.49 7.16 -15.56
N THR A 65 -5.34 6.65 -15.98
CA THR A 65 -4.59 5.61 -15.26
C THR A 65 -3.12 5.96 -15.19
N VAL A 66 -2.49 5.62 -14.06
CA VAL A 66 -1.04 5.71 -13.88
C VAL A 66 -0.49 4.33 -13.57
N THR A 67 0.45 3.87 -14.38
CA THR A 67 1.10 2.58 -14.20
C THR A 67 2.60 2.76 -14.11
N GLY A 68 3.20 2.25 -13.03
CA GLY A 68 4.64 2.29 -12.82
C GLY A 68 5.22 0.89 -12.64
N ASN A 69 6.33 0.61 -13.29
CA ASN A 69 7.05 -0.65 -13.16
C ASN A 69 8.52 -0.39 -12.83
N ALA A 70 9.06 -1.10 -11.85
CA ALA A 70 10.47 -1.09 -11.52
C ALA A 70 11.05 -2.50 -11.51
N SER A 71 12.28 -2.66 -12.00
CA SER A 71 12.93 -3.97 -12.07
C SER A 71 14.14 -4.14 -11.15
N GLY A 72 14.64 -3.08 -10.56
CA GLY A 72 15.73 -3.11 -9.58
C GLY A 72 15.24 -2.78 -8.18
N ASN A 73 15.87 -1.83 -7.52
CA ASN A 73 15.53 -1.43 -6.16
C ASN A 73 14.47 -0.31 -6.07
N GLY A 74 14.02 0.23 -7.20
CA GLY A 74 13.00 1.27 -7.23
C GLY A 74 11.60 0.71 -7.00
N ASN A 75 10.70 1.60 -6.59
CA ASN A 75 9.29 1.26 -6.45
C ASN A 75 8.56 1.33 -7.80
N GLY A 76 7.49 0.57 -7.96
CA GLY A 76 6.64 0.71 -9.14
C GLY A 76 6.12 2.14 -9.26
N VAL A 77 5.42 2.62 -8.23
CA VAL A 77 4.95 4.01 -8.11
C VAL A 77 5.30 4.55 -6.73
N ASN A 78 5.84 5.77 -6.65
CA ASN A 78 5.92 6.55 -5.41
C ASN A 78 4.81 7.58 -5.39
N ILE A 79 4.22 7.79 -4.22
CA ILE A 79 3.20 8.81 -3.98
C ILE A 79 3.59 9.60 -2.73
N SER A 80 3.80 10.91 -2.89
CA SER A 80 3.99 11.83 -1.76
C SER A 80 3.10 13.07 -1.85
N GLY A 81 2.18 13.09 -2.80
CA GLY A 81 1.18 14.15 -2.96
C GLY A 81 -0.24 13.63 -2.87
N SER A 82 -1.22 14.51 -3.07
CA SER A 82 -2.64 14.16 -3.06
C SER A 82 -3.10 13.69 -4.44
N ILE A 83 -3.94 12.64 -4.48
CA ILE A 83 -4.48 12.09 -5.73
C ILE A 83 -6.00 12.08 -5.67
N THR A 84 -6.62 12.63 -6.69
CA THR A 84 -8.07 12.64 -6.85
C THR A 84 -8.46 11.83 -8.09
N ASP A 85 -9.38 10.91 -7.91
CA ASP A 85 -9.92 10.00 -8.91
C ASP A 85 -8.85 9.11 -9.58
N GLY A 86 -9.26 8.14 -10.37
CA GLY A 86 -8.39 7.31 -11.19
C GLY A 86 -7.85 6.03 -10.56
N VAL A 87 -6.99 5.38 -11.31
CA VAL A 87 -6.36 4.12 -10.93
C VAL A 87 -4.84 4.26 -10.97
N ILE A 88 -4.20 3.93 -9.87
CA ILE A 88 -2.74 3.90 -9.73
C ILE A 88 -2.30 2.44 -9.59
N SER A 89 -1.42 1.98 -10.45
CA SER A 89 -0.91 0.61 -10.40
C SER A 89 0.60 0.59 -10.41
N GLY A 90 1.20 -0.06 -9.42
CA GLY A 90 2.65 -0.19 -9.31
C GLY A 90 3.10 -1.65 -9.28
N SER A 91 4.21 -1.95 -9.93
CA SER A 91 4.83 -3.26 -9.85
C SER A 91 6.34 -3.14 -9.66
N ALA A 92 6.88 -3.88 -8.70
CA ALA A 92 8.31 -3.98 -8.45
C ALA A 92 8.75 -5.45 -8.44
N THR A 93 9.75 -5.79 -9.22
CA THR A 93 10.29 -7.16 -9.28
C THR A 93 11.55 -7.34 -8.44
N GLY A 94 12.09 -6.28 -7.89
CA GLY A 94 13.22 -6.31 -6.93
C GLY A 94 12.75 -6.04 -5.50
N ASN A 95 13.58 -5.32 -4.75
CA ASN A 95 13.32 -5.05 -3.32
C ASN A 95 12.39 -3.86 -3.06
N GLY A 96 12.05 -3.08 -4.09
CA GLY A 96 11.12 -1.96 -3.96
C GLY A 96 9.67 -2.42 -3.78
N ALA A 97 8.84 -1.54 -3.26
CA ALA A 97 7.40 -1.79 -3.18
C ALA A 97 6.72 -1.64 -4.55
N GLY A 98 5.61 -2.34 -4.74
CA GLY A 98 4.75 -2.06 -5.90
C GLY A 98 4.32 -0.60 -5.90
N VAL A 99 3.71 -0.14 -4.81
CA VAL A 99 3.41 1.27 -4.56
C VAL A 99 3.94 1.68 -3.19
N ASP A 100 4.61 2.82 -3.12
CA ASP A 100 5.09 3.43 -1.88
C ASP A 100 4.35 4.75 -1.66
N ILE A 101 3.70 4.87 -0.51
CA ILE A 101 2.99 6.09 -0.07
C ILE A 101 3.75 6.62 1.14
N SER A 102 4.77 7.45 0.91
CA SER A 102 5.75 7.83 1.93
C SER A 102 5.54 9.22 2.53
N GLY A 103 4.84 10.09 1.84
CA GLY A 103 4.47 11.41 2.35
C GLY A 103 3.06 11.45 2.92
N ASP A 104 2.72 12.54 3.61
CA ASP A 104 1.34 12.79 3.98
C ASP A 104 0.51 12.96 2.70
N SER A 105 -0.38 12.00 2.44
CA SER A 105 -1.09 11.89 1.18
C SER A 105 -2.60 11.85 1.39
N THR A 106 -3.33 12.38 0.42
CA THR A 106 -4.80 12.30 0.38
C THR A 106 -5.23 11.59 -0.90
N LEU A 107 -6.00 10.53 -0.76
CA LEU A 107 -6.56 9.80 -1.90
C LEU A 107 -8.09 9.95 -1.90
N ILE A 108 -8.64 10.47 -2.97
CA ILE A 108 -10.09 10.70 -3.13
C ILE A 108 -10.59 9.87 -4.31
N ASN A 109 -11.56 8.99 -4.09
CA ASN A 109 -12.12 8.11 -5.13
C ASN A 109 -11.03 7.37 -5.92
N THR A 110 -9.92 7.01 -5.30
CA THR A 110 -8.74 6.46 -5.97
C THR A 110 -8.57 4.98 -5.67
N THR A 111 -8.28 4.20 -6.69
CA THR A 111 -7.90 2.79 -6.53
C THR A 111 -6.38 2.67 -6.67
N VAL A 112 -5.73 2.15 -5.64
CA VAL A 112 -4.29 1.88 -5.63
C VAL A 112 -4.05 0.36 -5.63
N ASN A 113 -3.26 -0.13 -6.58
CA ASN A 113 -2.86 -1.53 -6.68
C ASN A 113 -1.34 -1.65 -6.72
N GLY A 114 -0.76 -2.31 -5.74
CA GLY A 114 0.68 -2.55 -5.67
C GLY A 114 1.02 -4.04 -5.74
N ASN A 115 2.02 -4.38 -6.54
CA ASN A 115 2.53 -5.74 -6.65
C ASN A 115 4.04 -5.74 -6.41
N GLY A 116 4.48 -6.39 -5.34
CA GLY A 116 5.88 -6.60 -5.01
C GLY A 116 6.30 -8.06 -5.20
N THR A 117 7.54 -8.30 -5.59
CA THR A 117 8.09 -9.66 -5.55
C THR A 117 8.81 -9.90 -4.24
N ASP A 118 9.93 -9.26 -3.99
CA ASP A 118 10.66 -9.36 -2.70
C ASP A 118 10.36 -8.19 -1.77
N GLY A 119 9.98 -7.02 -2.31
CA GLY A 119 9.40 -5.92 -1.55
C GLY A 119 7.90 -6.07 -1.35
N SER A 120 7.32 -5.18 -0.59
CA SER A 120 5.88 -5.21 -0.31
C SER A 120 5.03 -4.84 -1.53
N GLY A 121 3.77 -5.29 -1.54
CA GLY A 121 2.82 -4.83 -2.54
C GLY A 121 2.61 -3.32 -2.43
N VAL A 122 2.20 -2.87 -1.25
CA VAL A 122 2.08 -1.44 -0.91
C VAL A 122 2.78 -1.17 0.41
N ASP A 123 3.52 -0.07 0.47
CA ASP A 123 4.13 0.44 1.70
C ASP A 123 3.53 1.81 2.04
N ILE A 124 2.99 1.96 3.24
CA ILE A 124 2.37 3.20 3.72
C ILE A 124 3.12 3.65 4.95
N SER A 125 4.08 4.57 4.78
CA SER A 125 4.88 5.12 5.87
C SER A 125 4.47 6.55 6.27
N GLY A 126 3.71 7.24 5.43
CA GLY A 126 3.13 8.54 5.74
C GLY A 126 1.70 8.44 6.28
N ASN A 127 1.13 9.58 6.66
CA ASN A 127 -0.28 9.66 6.99
C ASN A 127 -1.13 9.61 5.73
N LEU A 128 -2.09 8.71 5.68
CA LEU A 128 -2.97 8.53 4.53
C LEU A 128 -4.41 8.88 4.89
N THR A 129 -4.94 9.89 4.24
CA THR A 129 -6.35 10.25 4.35
C THR A 129 -7.08 9.80 3.09
N ASN A 130 -8.01 8.88 3.24
CA ASN A 130 -8.85 8.41 2.15
C ASN A 130 -10.24 9.05 2.23
N SER A 131 -10.90 9.20 1.10
CA SER A 131 -12.30 9.57 1.06
C SER A 131 -13.00 9.03 -0.17
N GLY A 132 -14.33 9.03 -0.13
CA GLY A 132 -15.12 8.44 -1.20
C GLY A 132 -14.91 6.92 -1.28
N ASN A 133 -14.81 6.38 -2.49
CA ASN A 133 -14.64 4.96 -2.74
C ASN A 133 -13.15 4.56 -2.88
N THR A 134 -12.31 5.04 -2.00
CA THR A 134 -10.87 4.75 -2.06
C THR A 134 -10.56 3.33 -1.57
N THR A 135 -9.76 2.61 -2.35
CA THR A 135 -9.25 1.28 -1.99
C THR A 135 -7.74 1.20 -2.22
N VAL A 136 -7.04 0.53 -1.32
CA VAL A 136 -5.61 0.22 -1.45
C VAL A 136 -5.42 -1.28 -1.37
N THR A 137 -4.84 -1.87 -2.40
CA THR A 137 -4.60 -3.31 -2.49
C THR A 137 -3.12 -3.58 -2.75
N GLY A 138 -2.52 -4.40 -1.90
CA GLY A 138 -1.12 -4.80 -2.03
C GLY A 138 -0.97 -6.33 -2.11
N ASN A 139 -0.15 -6.79 -3.03
CA ASN A 139 0.17 -8.20 -3.19
C ASN A 139 1.68 -8.40 -3.22
N ALA A 140 2.18 -9.37 -2.46
CA ALA A 140 3.57 -9.78 -2.48
C ALA A 140 3.70 -11.28 -2.76
N SER A 141 4.70 -11.67 -3.56
CA SER A 141 4.90 -13.07 -3.93
C SER A 141 6.16 -13.70 -3.32
N GLY A 142 7.12 -12.91 -2.89
CA GLY A 142 8.34 -13.36 -2.21
C GLY A 142 8.26 -13.19 -0.69
N ASN A 143 9.22 -12.50 -0.11
CA ASN A 143 9.31 -12.29 1.33
C ASN A 143 8.63 -11.00 1.82
N GLY A 144 8.19 -10.14 0.92
CA GLY A 144 7.50 -8.90 1.29
C GLY A 144 6.08 -9.13 1.80
N ASN A 145 5.56 -8.14 2.49
CA ASN A 145 4.17 -8.14 2.95
C ASN A 145 3.23 -7.66 1.83
N GLY A 146 1.97 -8.06 1.86
CA GLY A 146 0.98 -7.51 0.94
C GLY A 146 0.91 -5.99 1.11
N VAL A 147 0.62 -5.52 2.32
CA VAL A 147 0.66 -4.10 2.68
C VAL A 147 1.42 -3.92 3.99
N ASN A 148 2.32 -2.95 4.04
CA ASN A 148 2.90 -2.44 5.28
C ASN A 148 2.19 -1.15 5.69
N ILE A 149 1.96 -0.97 6.97
CA ILE A 149 1.37 0.25 7.55
C ILE A 149 2.23 0.68 8.74
N SER A 150 2.83 1.87 8.65
CA SER A 150 3.52 2.50 9.78
C SER A 150 3.06 3.94 10.02
N GLY A 151 2.06 4.42 9.28
CA GLY A 151 1.44 5.72 9.45
C GLY A 151 -0.03 5.62 9.87
N ASN A 152 -0.68 6.76 9.99
CA ASN A 152 -2.11 6.84 10.32
C ASN A 152 -2.96 6.74 9.05
N ILE A 153 -4.08 6.04 9.15
CA ILE A 153 -5.01 5.87 8.03
C ILE A 153 -6.42 6.31 8.43
N THR A 154 -6.99 7.18 7.63
CA THR A 154 -8.37 7.64 7.80
C THR A 154 -9.20 7.20 6.61
N ASP A 155 -10.32 6.56 6.89
CA ASP A 155 -11.31 6.04 5.94
C ASP A 155 -10.72 4.99 4.95
N GLY A 156 -11.57 4.35 4.18
CA GLY A 156 -11.20 3.45 3.08
C GLY A 156 -11.02 1.97 3.45
N VAL A 157 -10.61 1.22 2.45
CA VAL A 157 -10.36 -0.22 2.56
C VAL A 157 -8.93 -0.53 2.17
N ILE A 158 -8.21 -1.19 3.06
CA ILE A 158 -6.85 -1.66 2.84
C ILE A 158 -6.87 -3.19 2.77
N SER A 159 -6.35 -3.75 1.69
CA SER A 159 -6.31 -5.20 1.50
C SER A 159 -4.91 -5.66 1.13
N GLY A 160 -4.36 -6.60 1.88
CA GLY A 160 -3.04 -7.16 1.64
C GLY A 160 -3.06 -8.67 1.43
N SER A 161 -2.25 -9.15 0.50
CA SER A 161 -2.06 -10.58 0.28
C SER A 161 -0.58 -10.92 0.11
N ALA A 162 -0.10 -11.91 0.85
CA ALA A 162 1.25 -12.43 0.71
C ALA A 162 1.21 -13.94 0.46
N THR A 163 1.85 -14.39 -0.62
CA THR A 163 1.93 -15.82 -0.96
C THR A 163 3.24 -16.45 -0.52
N GLY A 164 4.22 -15.67 -0.12
CA GLY A 164 5.49 -16.12 0.45
C GLY A 164 5.47 -16.14 1.98
N ASN A 165 6.54 -15.65 2.59
CA ASN A 165 6.71 -15.66 4.05
C ASN A 165 6.22 -14.38 4.73
N GLY A 166 5.93 -13.33 3.97
CA GLY A 166 5.39 -12.08 4.51
C GLY A 166 3.95 -12.21 4.98
N SER A 167 3.51 -11.26 5.76
CA SER A 167 2.11 -11.16 6.19
C SER A 167 1.23 -10.53 5.11
N GLY A 168 -0.06 -10.84 5.12
CA GLY A 168 -1.01 -10.15 4.25
C GLY A 168 -0.94 -8.64 4.50
N VAL A 169 -1.12 -8.23 5.76
CA VAL A 169 -0.91 -6.85 6.22
C VAL A 169 0.00 -6.87 7.44
N ASP A 170 0.97 -5.97 7.47
CA ASP A 170 1.85 -5.72 8.61
C ASP A 170 1.60 -4.31 9.14
N ILE A 171 1.27 -4.19 10.42
CA ILE A 171 1.11 -2.91 11.12
C ILE A 171 2.22 -2.82 12.16
N SER A 172 3.37 -2.27 11.75
CA SER A 172 4.59 -2.30 12.55
C SER A 172 4.91 -1.00 13.29
N GLY A 173 4.38 0.12 12.80
CA GLY A 173 4.51 1.41 13.49
C GLY A 173 3.34 1.70 14.42
N ASP A 174 3.49 2.72 15.26
CA ASP A 174 2.37 3.26 16.03
C ASP A 174 1.36 3.89 15.05
N SER A 175 0.20 3.28 14.91
CA SER A 175 -0.77 3.62 13.88
C SER A 175 -2.16 3.90 14.44
N THR A 176 -2.86 4.80 13.79
CA THR A 176 -4.28 5.06 14.06
C THR A 176 -5.10 4.71 12.82
N LEU A 177 -6.09 3.85 12.98
CA LEU A 177 -7.08 3.55 11.93
C LEU A 177 -8.41 4.20 12.34
N ASN A 178 -8.92 5.09 11.48
CA ASN A 178 -10.19 5.76 11.69
C ASN A 178 -11.15 5.40 10.55
N ASN A 179 -12.28 4.80 10.88
CA ASN A 179 -13.25 4.29 9.88
C ASN A 179 -12.61 3.42 8.78
N THR A 180 -11.57 2.66 9.10
CA THR A 180 -10.78 1.92 8.13
C THR A 180 -11.01 0.42 8.26
N ILE A 181 -11.19 -0.25 7.12
CA ILE A 181 -11.27 -1.71 7.06
C ILE A 181 -9.93 -2.25 6.57
N VAL A 182 -9.31 -3.11 7.38
CA VAL A 182 -8.06 -3.79 7.02
C VAL A 182 -8.31 -5.28 6.85
N ASN A 183 -7.94 -5.83 5.70
CA ASN A 183 -8.04 -7.26 5.39
C ASN A 183 -6.68 -7.81 4.97
N GLY A 184 -6.17 -8.79 5.68
CA GLY A 184 -4.90 -9.43 5.38
C GLY A 184 -5.04 -10.93 5.09
N ASN A 185 -4.38 -11.40 4.05
CA ASN A 185 -4.31 -12.81 3.70
C ASN A 185 -2.86 -13.26 3.57
N GLY A 186 -2.42 -14.17 4.43
CA GLY A 186 -1.08 -14.76 4.41
C GLY A 186 -1.14 -16.25 4.05
N VAL A 187 -0.12 -16.75 3.38
CA VAL A 187 0.03 -18.19 3.16
C VAL A 187 0.94 -18.79 4.24
N ASN A 188 2.20 -18.42 4.31
CA ASN A 188 3.12 -18.88 5.34
C ASN A 188 3.31 -17.85 6.47
N GLY A 189 3.17 -16.57 6.18
CA GLY A 189 3.07 -15.51 7.18
C GLY A 189 1.65 -15.34 7.69
N SER A 190 1.48 -14.45 8.66
CA SER A 190 0.16 -14.17 9.23
C SER A 190 -0.76 -13.47 8.22
N GLY A 191 -2.06 -13.57 8.42
CA GLY A 191 -3.02 -12.75 7.68
C GLY A 191 -2.74 -11.28 7.99
N VAL A 192 -2.76 -10.92 9.27
CA VAL A 192 -2.35 -9.60 9.76
C VAL A 192 -1.34 -9.78 10.90
N ASP A 193 -0.28 -9.00 10.88
CA ASP A 193 0.70 -8.90 11.98
C ASP A 193 0.64 -7.49 12.57
N ILE A 194 0.45 -7.39 13.88
CA ILE A 194 0.38 -6.11 14.58
C ILE A 194 1.48 -6.10 15.64
N SER A 195 2.60 -5.46 15.34
CA SER A 195 3.71 -5.32 16.26
C SER A 195 3.85 -3.91 16.86
N GLY A 196 3.24 -2.91 16.24
CA GLY A 196 3.13 -1.56 16.77
C GLY A 196 1.90 -1.35 17.66
N ASN A 197 1.80 -0.18 18.26
CA ASN A 197 0.57 0.20 18.97
C ASN A 197 -0.49 0.62 17.95
N LEU A 198 -1.67 0.02 18.06
CA LEU A 198 -2.78 0.29 17.15
C LEU A 198 -3.94 0.91 17.90
N THR A 199 -4.33 2.12 17.49
CA THR A 199 -5.54 2.77 17.96
C THR A 199 -6.59 2.74 16.85
N ASN A 200 -7.70 2.07 17.11
CA ASN A 200 -8.84 2.08 16.20
C ASN A 200 -9.87 3.10 16.66
N SER A 201 -10.59 3.69 15.72
CA SER A 201 -11.71 4.59 16.03
C SER A 201 -12.78 4.47 14.95
N GLY A 202 -13.97 4.99 15.26
CA GLY A 202 -15.10 4.83 14.36
C GLY A 202 -15.49 3.37 14.18
N ASN A 203 -15.71 2.95 12.96
CA ASN A 203 -16.08 1.57 12.61
C ASN A 203 -14.89 0.76 12.08
N SER A 204 -13.68 1.00 12.59
CA SER A 204 -12.49 0.28 12.12
C SER A 204 -12.52 -1.20 12.47
N THR A 205 -12.15 -2.03 11.51
CA THR A 205 -12.03 -3.48 11.67
C THR A 205 -10.73 -3.99 11.08
N VAL A 206 -10.15 -5.00 11.72
CA VAL A 206 -8.96 -5.71 11.21
C VAL A 206 -9.31 -7.18 11.09
N THR A 207 -9.16 -7.74 9.89
CA THR A 207 -9.42 -9.16 9.62
C THR A 207 -8.20 -9.81 9.00
N GLY A 208 -7.74 -10.90 9.58
CA GLY A 208 -6.59 -11.66 9.09
C GLY A 208 -6.94 -13.12 8.81
N ASN A 209 -6.50 -13.62 7.67
CA ASN A 209 -6.65 -15.02 7.31
C ASN A 209 -5.29 -15.62 6.93
N ALA A 210 -4.97 -16.80 7.45
CA ALA A 210 -3.78 -17.55 7.07
C ALA A 210 -4.14 -18.96 6.62
N SER A 211 -3.43 -19.46 5.61
CA SER A 211 -3.70 -20.80 5.06
C SER A 211 -2.56 -21.81 5.26
N GLY A 212 -1.38 -21.38 5.64
CA GLY A 212 -0.22 -22.23 5.91
C GLY A 212 0.10 -22.31 7.40
N ASN A 213 1.32 -21.90 7.77
CA ASN A 213 1.79 -21.96 9.16
C ASN A 213 1.56 -20.66 9.94
N GLY A 214 1.13 -19.59 9.30
CA GLY A 214 0.89 -18.30 9.94
C GLY A 214 -0.40 -18.26 10.73
N ASN A 215 -0.50 -17.29 11.63
CA ASN A 215 -1.72 -17.02 12.39
C ASN A 215 -2.69 -16.17 11.53
N GLY A 216 -3.99 -16.26 11.79
CA GLY A 216 -4.94 -15.34 11.17
C GLY A 216 -4.56 -13.91 11.51
N VAL A 217 -4.50 -13.58 12.79
CA VAL A 217 -3.93 -12.31 13.29
C VAL A 217 -2.89 -12.62 14.37
N ASN A 218 -1.74 -11.96 14.29
CA ASN A 218 -0.71 -12.00 15.32
C ASN A 218 -0.64 -10.61 15.99
N ILE A 219 -0.63 -10.56 17.31
CA ILE A 219 -0.62 -9.31 18.08
C ILE A 219 0.52 -9.35 19.08
N SER A 220 1.46 -8.40 18.97
CA SER A 220 2.49 -8.18 19.98
C SER A 220 2.56 -6.72 20.48
N GLY A 221 1.72 -5.85 19.93
CA GLY A 221 1.55 -4.45 20.37
C GLY A 221 0.29 -4.24 21.19
N ASN A 222 0.06 -3.01 21.61
CA ASN A 222 -1.17 -2.60 22.32
C ASN A 222 -2.27 -2.25 21.31
N ILE A 223 -3.51 -2.64 21.64
CA ILE A 223 -4.68 -2.35 20.80
C ILE A 223 -5.71 -1.58 21.61
N THR A 224 -6.16 -0.47 21.07
CA THR A 224 -7.25 0.32 21.64
C THR A 224 -8.42 0.38 20.66
N ASP A 225 -9.60 0.04 21.15
CA ASP A 225 -10.87 0.02 20.42
C ASP A 225 -10.90 -0.94 19.22
N GLY A 226 -12.07 -1.12 18.61
CA GLY A 226 -12.27 -1.84 17.36
C GLY A 226 -12.52 -3.34 17.47
N VAL A 227 -12.58 -3.98 16.31
CA VAL A 227 -12.82 -5.42 16.17
C VAL A 227 -11.65 -6.05 15.41
N ILE A 228 -11.05 -7.06 16.02
CA ILE A 228 -9.98 -7.86 15.45
C ILE A 228 -10.50 -9.28 15.23
N SER A 229 -10.41 -9.79 14.03
CA SER A 229 -10.87 -11.14 13.68
C SER A 229 -9.79 -11.91 12.95
N GLY A 230 -9.48 -13.11 13.40
CA GLY A 230 -8.46 -13.97 12.80
C GLY A 230 -9.01 -15.35 12.44
N SER A 231 -8.53 -15.91 11.33
CA SER A 231 -8.82 -17.28 10.93
C SER A 231 -7.56 -17.95 10.39
N ALA A 232 -7.27 -19.15 10.84
CA ALA A 232 -6.18 -19.96 10.32
C ALA A 232 -6.70 -21.34 9.92
N THR A 233 -6.35 -21.81 8.73
CA THR A 233 -6.73 -23.15 8.26
C THR A 233 -5.57 -24.15 8.31
N GLY A 234 -4.36 -23.67 8.59
CA GLY A 234 -3.16 -24.49 8.75
C GLY A 234 -2.82 -24.76 10.22
N ASN A 235 -1.52 -24.65 10.56
CA ASN A 235 -1.02 -24.93 11.90
C ASN A 235 -1.05 -23.73 12.85
N GLY A 236 -1.38 -22.53 12.36
CA GLY A 236 -1.46 -21.34 13.17
C GLY A 236 -2.75 -21.21 13.96
N ALA A 237 -2.80 -20.24 14.86
CA ALA A 237 -4.01 -19.87 15.59
C ALA A 237 -4.88 -18.91 14.78
N GLY A 238 -6.19 -18.86 15.08
CA GLY A 238 -7.05 -17.81 14.52
C GLY A 238 -6.51 -16.43 14.94
N VAL A 239 -6.33 -16.20 16.24
CA VAL A 239 -5.63 -15.04 16.78
C VAL A 239 -4.58 -15.52 17.78
N ASP A 240 -3.36 -15.00 17.66
CA ASP A 240 -2.27 -15.20 18.61
C ASP A 240 -1.93 -13.86 19.26
N ILE A 241 -1.94 -13.81 20.57
CA ILE A 241 -1.54 -12.65 21.34
C ILE A 241 -0.30 -13.01 22.14
N SER A 242 0.84 -12.54 21.70
CA SER A 242 2.14 -12.84 22.32
C SER A 242 2.77 -11.57 22.89
N GLY A 243 3.61 -11.73 23.91
CA GLY A 243 4.26 -10.61 24.57
C GLY A 243 3.33 -9.87 25.55
N ASP A 244 3.78 -8.69 25.98
CA ASP A 244 3.08 -7.86 26.95
C ASP A 244 2.09 -6.92 26.22
N SER A 245 0.97 -7.47 25.72
CA SER A 245 -0.02 -6.72 24.96
C SER A 245 -1.19 -6.27 25.86
N THR A 246 -1.65 -5.04 25.64
CA THR A 246 -2.82 -4.48 26.33
C THR A 246 -3.94 -4.26 25.31
N LEU A 247 -5.11 -4.82 25.57
CA LEU A 247 -6.30 -4.66 24.74
C LEU A 247 -7.34 -3.84 25.51
N ILE A 248 -7.71 -2.67 24.99
CA ILE A 248 -8.67 -1.76 25.62
C ILE A 248 -9.89 -1.61 24.69
N ASN A 249 -11.09 -1.88 25.19
CA ASN A 249 -12.36 -1.80 24.44
C ASN A 249 -12.30 -2.56 23.09
N THR A 250 -11.52 -3.64 23.02
CA THR A 250 -11.29 -4.38 21.79
C THR A 250 -12.03 -5.72 21.83
N THR A 251 -12.76 -6.02 20.76
CA THR A 251 -13.36 -7.34 20.56
C THR A 251 -12.40 -8.19 19.71
N VAL A 252 -12.02 -9.35 20.22
CA VAL A 252 -11.13 -10.29 19.50
C VAL A 252 -11.86 -11.59 19.23
N ASN A 253 -11.88 -12.03 17.97
CA ASN A 253 -12.47 -13.27 17.50
C ASN A 253 -11.40 -14.10 16.80
N GLY A 254 -11.25 -15.37 17.17
CA GLY A 254 -10.26 -16.28 16.62
C GLY A 254 -10.85 -17.66 16.26
#